data_2f3e081da2074711d17dffe235d440e4
#
_entry.id   2f3e081da2074711d17dffe235d440e4
#
_cell.length_a   1.000
_cell.length_b   1.000
_cell.length_c   1.000
_cell.angle_alpha   90.00
_cell.angle_beta   90.00
_cell.angle_gamma   90.00
#
_symmetry.space_group_name_H-M   'P 1'
#
loop_
_entity.id
_entity.type
_entity.pdbx_description
1 polymer ?
#
loop_
_entity_poly.entity_id
_entity_poly.type
_entity_poly.pdbx_seq_one_letter_code
_entity_poly.pdbx_strand_id
1 'polypeptide(L)'
;MAIFRIREAADLLGVSDDTVRRWADSGRVATTTDHAGRLSIEGAVLARFAEELAASAERPEPLPVVSESARNRFVGLVTRVVRDTVMAQVEIQAGPHRIVSLMSREAADELQLEAGVLAVAAVKSTNVVVEVPAHP
;
A
#
# COMPACT_ATOMS: atom_id res chain seq x y z
N MET A 1 -23.79 -4.68 -1.01
CA MET A 1 -22.62 -5.05 -1.83
C MET A 1 -21.99 -3.79 -2.39
N ALA A 2 -20.69 -3.62 -2.19
CA ALA A 2 -20.00 -2.44 -2.69
C ALA A 2 -19.80 -2.52 -4.20
N ILE A 3 -20.01 -1.42 -4.89
CA ILE A 3 -19.81 -1.27 -6.32
C ILE A 3 -19.02 0.01 -6.55
N PHE A 4 -17.99 -0.07 -7.37
CA PHE A 4 -17.09 1.07 -7.64
C PHE A 4 -17.16 1.46 -9.10
N ARG A 5 -17.28 2.76 -9.36
CA ARG A 5 -17.14 3.29 -10.72
C ARG A 5 -15.71 3.15 -11.19
N ILE A 6 -15.51 3.24 -12.50
CA ILE A 6 -14.17 3.10 -13.10
C ILE A 6 -13.16 4.05 -12.47
N ARG A 7 -13.54 5.30 -12.22
CA ARG A 7 -12.66 6.28 -11.61
C ARG A 7 -12.27 5.93 -10.19
N GLU A 8 -13.23 5.47 -9.39
CA GLU A 8 -12.98 5.04 -8.01
C GLU A 8 -12.07 3.82 -7.98
N ALA A 9 -12.31 2.86 -8.88
CA ALA A 9 -11.46 1.67 -9.02
C ALA A 9 -10.03 2.06 -9.42
N ALA A 10 -9.88 2.99 -10.35
CA ALA A 10 -8.57 3.49 -10.78
C ALA A 10 -7.80 4.11 -9.60
N ASP A 11 -8.46 4.94 -8.81
CA ASP A 11 -7.86 5.56 -7.62
C ASP A 11 -7.41 4.50 -6.61
N LEU A 12 -8.24 3.50 -6.37
CA LEU A 12 -7.92 2.41 -5.43
C LEU A 12 -6.77 1.53 -5.92
N LEU A 13 -6.67 1.31 -7.23
CA LEU A 13 -5.59 0.52 -7.83
C LEU A 13 -4.31 1.33 -8.10
N GLY A 14 -4.38 2.66 -8.00
CA GLY A 14 -3.25 3.53 -8.26
C GLY A 14 -2.90 3.65 -9.74
N VAL A 15 -3.89 3.58 -10.62
CA VAL A 15 -3.72 3.67 -12.07
C VAL A 15 -4.67 4.69 -12.67
N SER A 16 -4.54 4.97 -13.96
CA SER A 16 -5.44 5.90 -14.65
C SER A 16 -6.76 5.23 -15.01
N ASP A 17 -7.78 6.06 -15.21
CA ASP A 17 -9.11 5.62 -15.70
C ASP A 17 -8.97 4.85 -17.02
N ASP A 18 -8.14 5.35 -17.93
CA ASP A 18 -7.92 4.73 -19.22
C ASP A 18 -7.31 3.33 -19.08
N THR A 19 -6.44 3.12 -18.11
CA THR A 19 -5.87 1.82 -17.84
C THR A 19 -6.95 0.83 -17.39
N VAL A 20 -7.83 1.24 -16.48
CA VAL A 20 -8.94 0.39 -16.02
C VAL A 20 -9.91 0.10 -17.17
N ARG A 21 -10.23 1.09 -18.00
CA ARG A 21 -11.11 0.93 -19.18
C ARG A 21 -10.52 -0.09 -20.15
N ARG A 22 -9.23 -0.02 -20.39
CA ARG A 22 -8.53 -0.95 -21.26
C ARG A 22 -8.58 -2.37 -20.72
N TRP A 23 -8.41 -2.56 -19.42
CA TRP A 23 -8.53 -3.86 -18.78
C TRP A 23 -9.96 -4.41 -18.85
N ALA A 24 -10.95 -3.54 -18.67
CA ALA A 24 -12.36 -3.90 -18.80
C ALA A 24 -12.68 -4.33 -20.24
N ASP A 25 -12.21 -3.55 -21.23
CA ASP A 25 -12.47 -3.83 -22.66
C ASP A 25 -11.82 -5.14 -23.10
N SER A 26 -10.65 -5.47 -22.56
CA SER A 26 -9.95 -6.72 -22.88
C SER A 26 -10.50 -7.95 -22.11
N GLY A 27 -11.47 -7.76 -21.24
CA GLY A 27 -12.04 -8.82 -20.41
C GLY A 27 -11.16 -9.24 -19.24
N ARG A 28 -10.12 -8.50 -18.94
CA ARG A 28 -9.20 -8.82 -17.85
C ARG A 28 -9.85 -8.62 -16.46
N VAL A 29 -10.77 -7.68 -16.36
CA VAL A 29 -11.58 -7.45 -15.15
C VAL A 29 -13.06 -7.44 -15.54
N ALA A 30 -13.88 -8.18 -14.80
CA ALA A 30 -15.32 -8.23 -15.04
C ALA A 30 -15.98 -6.94 -14.57
N THR A 31 -16.91 -6.44 -15.37
CA THR A 31 -17.63 -5.19 -15.09
C THR A 31 -19.12 -5.44 -14.94
N THR A 32 -19.79 -4.49 -14.31
CA THR A 32 -21.24 -4.44 -14.19
C THR A 32 -21.71 -3.02 -14.44
N THR A 33 -23.00 -2.76 -14.28
CA THR A 33 -23.55 -1.41 -14.36
C THR A 33 -24.17 -1.04 -13.02
N ASP A 34 -24.05 0.23 -12.63
CA ASP A 34 -24.68 0.74 -11.42
C ASP A 34 -26.15 1.13 -11.70
N HIS A 35 -26.83 1.70 -10.69
CA HIS A 35 -28.23 2.13 -10.79
C HIS A 35 -28.46 3.17 -11.89
N ALA A 36 -27.44 3.95 -12.22
CA ALA A 36 -27.51 4.99 -13.26
C ALA A 36 -27.07 4.48 -14.63
N GLY A 37 -26.80 3.16 -14.77
CA GLY A 37 -26.35 2.57 -16.01
C GLY A 37 -24.88 2.84 -16.32
N ARG A 38 -24.09 3.27 -15.33
CA ARG A 38 -22.65 3.55 -15.51
C ARG A 38 -21.83 2.28 -15.31
N LEU A 39 -20.76 2.16 -16.10
CA LEU A 39 -19.83 1.05 -15.99
C LEU A 39 -19.18 1.03 -14.60
N SER A 40 -19.19 -0.10 -13.95
CA SER A 40 -18.75 -0.26 -12.57
C SER A 40 -18.12 -1.63 -12.36
N ILE A 41 -17.45 -1.81 -11.22
CA ILE A 41 -16.84 -3.08 -10.83
C ILE A 41 -17.31 -3.42 -9.42
N GLU A 42 -17.76 -4.66 -9.23
CA GLU A 42 -18.13 -5.14 -7.91
C GLU A 42 -16.91 -5.18 -6.98
N GLY A 43 -17.09 -4.82 -5.72
CA GLY A 43 -16.01 -4.75 -4.74
C GLY A 43 -15.24 -6.06 -4.59
N ALA A 44 -15.92 -7.19 -4.56
CA ALA A 44 -15.28 -8.49 -4.46
C ALA A 44 -14.41 -8.82 -5.69
N VAL A 45 -14.88 -8.44 -6.88
CA VAL A 45 -14.13 -8.60 -8.13
C VAL A 45 -12.90 -7.68 -8.12
N LEU A 46 -13.09 -6.44 -7.70
CA LEU A 46 -12.00 -5.45 -7.62
C LEU A 46 -10.92 -5.90 -6.63
N ALA A 47 -11.32 -6.40 -5.46
CA ALA A 47 -10.38 -6.88 -4.45
C ALA A 47 -9.52 -8.05 -4.98
N ARG A 48 -10.14 -9.01 -5.64
CA ARG A 48 -9.41 -10.14 -6.24
C ARG A 48 -8.46 -9.66 -7.33
N PHE A 49 -8.91 -8.74 -8.15
CA PHE A 49 -8.08 -8.17 -9.22
C PHE A 49 -6.88 -7.40 -8.64
N ALA A 50 -7.09 -6.66 -7.55
CA ALA A 50 -6.01 -5.96 -6.84
C ALA A 50 -4.94 -6.94 -6.33
N GLU A 51 -5.36 -8.09 -5.78
CA GLU A 51 -4.43 -9.14 -5.35
C GLU A 51 -3.61 -9.69 -6.53
N GLU A 52 -4.26 -9.94 -7.65
CA GLU A 52 -3.60 -10.44 -8.86
C GLU A 52 -2.57 -9.45 -9.41
N LEU A 53 -2.92 -8.16 -9.45
CA LEU A 53 -2.01 -7.10 -9.87
C LEU A 53 -0.80 -7.03 -8.94
N ALA A 54 -1.03 -7.10 -7.63
CA ALA A 54 0.03 -7.05 -6.65
C ALA A 54 0.99 -8.24 -6.77
N ALA A 55 0.46 -9.43 -7.04
CA ALA A 55 1.25 -10.65 -7.22
C ALA A 55 2.13 -10.60 -8.48
N SER A 56 1.68 -9.90 -9.53
CA SER A 56 2.43 -9.76 -10.79
C SER A 56 3.35 -8.55 -10.83
N ALA A 57 3.28 -7.64 -9.85
CA ALA A 57 4.08 -6.43 -9.82
C ALA A 57 5.54 -6.74 -9.45
N GLU A 58 6.47 -6.19 -10.23
CA GLU A 58 7.89 -6.22 -9.86
C GLU A 58 8.11 -5.22 -8.72
N ARG A 59 8.69 -5.71 -7.63
CA ARG A 59 9.01 -4.90 -6.46
C ARG A 59 10.42 -5.21 -6.01
N PRO A 60 11.16 -4.19 -5.53
CA PRO A 60 12.44 -4.47 -4.90
C PRO A 60 12.19 -5.33 -3.65
N GLU A 61 12.80 -6.50 -3.62
CA GLU A 61 12.74 -7.37 -2.46
C GLU A 61 13.99 -7.15 -1.60
N PRO A 62 13.82 -6.91 -0.30
CA PRO A 62 14.95 -6.88 0.60
C PRO A 62 15.52 -8.29 0.76
N LEU A 63 16.71 -8.38 1.33
CA LEU A 63 17.30 -9.67 1.68
C LEU A 63 16.32 -10.49 2.52
N PRO A 64 16.27 -11.82 2.31
CA PRO A 64 15.34 -12.68 3.03
C PRO A 64 15.49 -12.56 4.54
N VAL A 65 14.37 -12.53 5.23
CA VAL A 65 14.31 -12.60 6.68
C VAL A 65 14.09 -14.06 7.05
N VAL A 66 14.96 -14.62 7.88
CA VAL A 66 14.93 -16.04 8.25
C VAL A 66 13.73 -16.35 9.14
N SER A 67 13.37 -15.42 10.03
CA SER A 67 12.24 -15.59 10.95
C SER A 67 11.59 -14.26 11.25
N GLU A 68 10.28 -14.18 11.10
CA GLU A 68 9.53 -12.94 11.24
C GLU A 68 8.12 -13.22 11.75
N SER A 69 7.69 -12.48 12.78
CA SER A 69 6.34 -12.57 13.30
C SER A 69 5.40 -11.51 12.72
N ALA A 70 5.93 -10.47 12.09
CA ALA A 70 5.12 -9.46 11.45
C ALA A 70 4.57 -9.98 10.12
N ARG A 71 3.31 -9.67 9.84
CA ARG A 71 2.64 -10.03 8.58
C ARG A 71 2.59 -8.87 7.59
N ASN A 72 2.85 -7.66 8.06
CA ASN A 72 2.73 -6.43 7.27
C ASN A 72 4.11 -5.85 7.07
N ARG A 73 4.58 -5.87 5.82
CA ARG A 73 5.93 -5.41 5.45
C ARG A 73 5.84 -4.49 4.25
N PHE A 74 6.48 -3.34 4.37
CA PHE A 74 6.48 -2.31 3.33
C PHE A 74 7.92 -1.95 3.00
N VAL A 75 8.36 -2.26 1.80
CA VAL A 75 9.69 -1.89 1.32
C VAL A 75 9.64 -0.47 0.79
N GLY A 76 10.53 0.38 1.24
CA GLY A 76 10.55 1.78 0.82
C GLY A 76 11.88 2.45 1.07
N LEU A 77 11.87 3.75 0.88
CA LEU A 77 13.04 4.60 1.12
C LEU A 77 12.79 5.49 2.32
N VAL A 78 13.79 5.61 3.18
CA VAL A 78 13.77 6.62 4.24
C VAL A 78 13.80 7.99 3.56
N THR A 79 12.85 8.84 3.92
CA THR A 79 12.77 10.20 3.37
C THR A 79 13.24 11.24 4.37
N ARG A 80 13.08 10.96 5.66
CA ARG A 80 13.42 11.92 6.70
C ARG A 80 13.69 11.20 8.02
N VAL A 81 14.67 11.69 8.76
CA VAL A 81 14.95 11.26 10.13
C VAL A 81 15.10 12.50 11.00
N VAL A 82 14.25 12.62 12.01
CA VAL A 82 14.30 13.72 12.97
C VAL A 82 14.75 13.12 14.30
N ARG A 83 15.87 13.59 14.79
CA ARG A 83 16.46 13.12 16.06
C ARG A 83 16.40 14.20 17.12
N ASP A 84 16.06 13.81 18.34
CA ASP A 84 16.39 14.59 19.52
C ASP A 84 17.44 13.83 20.36
N THR A 85 17.57 14.17 21.63
CA THR A 85 18.57 13.54 22.49
C THR A 85 18.29 12.05 22.73
N VAL A 86 17.03 11.65 22.75
CA VAL A 86 16.61 10.30 23.17
C VAL A 86 15.90 9.53 22.04
N MET A 87 15.08 10.22 21.26
CA MET A 87 14.19 9.63 20.28
C MET A 87 14.52 10.03 18.86
N ALA A 88 14.04 9.24 17.92
CA ALA A 88 14.07 9.56 16.50
C ALA A 88 12.73 9.23 15.87
N GLN A 89 12.28 10.11 14.98
CA GLN A 89 11.15 9.84 14.11
C GLN A 89 11.67 9.58 12.71
N VAL A 90 11.34 8.44 12.17
CA VAL A 90 11.78 8.00 10.84
C VAL A 90 10.57 7.94 9.92
N GLU A 91 10.66 8.61 8.78
CA GLU A 91 9.63 8.58 7.76
C GLU A 91 10.11 7.76 6.57
N ILE A 92 9.26 6.85 6.11
CA ILE A 92 9.55 5.95 4.99
C ILE A 92 8.46 6.13 3.94
N GLN A 93 8.86 6.27 2.69
CA GLN A 93 7.94 6.29 1.56
C GLN A 93 7.95 4.92 0.89
N ALA A 94 6.85 4.18 1.01
CA ALA A 94 6.66 2.87 0.40
C ALA A 94 5.55 2.97 -0.65
N GLY A 95 5.92 3.09 -1.93
CA GLY A 95 4.97 3.40 -2.98
C GLY A 95 4.26 4.72 -2.68
N PRO A 96 2.90 4.77 -2.71
CA PRO A 96 2.17 6.00 -2.39
C PRO A 96 1.98 6.19 -0.87
N HIS A 97 2.51 5.30 -0.04
CA HIS A 97 2.24 5.30 1.40
C HIS A 97 3.40 5.90 2.20
N ARG A 98 3.07 6.82 3.09
CA ARG A 98 3.99 7.37 4.05
C ARG A 98 3.84 6.60 5.36
N ILE A 99 4.93 6.03 5.85
CA ILE A 99 4.94 5.27 7.09
C ILE A 99 5.87 5.98 8.07
N VAL A 100 5.40 6.17 9.29
CA VAL A 100 6.15 6.86 10.34
C VAL A 100 6.45 5.89 11.46
N SER A 101 7.72 5.84 11.87
CA SER A 101 8.18 5.05 12.99
C SER A 101 8.83 5.94 14.05
N LEU A 102 8.53 5.66 15.31
CA LEU A 102 9.23 6.26 16.44
C LEU A 102 10.12 5.19 17.05
N MET A 103 11.36 5.54 17.31
CA MET A 103 12.33 4.63 17.90
C MET A 103 13.30 5.42 18.76
N SER A 104 14.15 4.73 19.52
CA SER A 104 15.22 5.41 20.21
C SER A 104 16.23 5.95 19.19
N ARG A 105 16.86 7.07 19.53
CA ARG A 105 17.94 7.62 18.71
C ARG A 105 19.05 6.62 18.52
N GLU A 106 19.36 5.87 19.57
CA GLU A 106 20.36 4.80 19.51
C GLU A 106 20.04 3.76 18.44
N ALA A 107 18.79 3.31 18.36
CA ALA A 107 18.35 2.36 17.33
C ALA A 107 18.49 2.94 15.92
N ALA A 108 18.09 4.19 15.73
CA ALA A 108 18.22 4.85 14.43
C ALA A 108 19.69 4.97 14.00
N ASP A 109 20.57 5.27 14.95
CA ASP A 109 22.01 5.37 14.70
C ASP A 109 22.63 4.00 14.38
N GLU A 110 22.27 2.96 15.13
CA GLU A 110 22.73 1.60 14.88
C GLU A 110 22.32 1.07 13.51
N LEU A 111 21.10 1.37 13.09
CA LEU A 111 20.58 1.02 11.77
C LEU A 111 21.09 1.93 10.66
N GLN A 112 21.83 2.97 11.01
CA GLN A 112 22.37 3.95 10.05
C GLN A 112 21.28 4.57 9.17
N LEU A 113 20.15 4.90 9.77
CA LEU A 113 19.01 5.47 9.04
C LEU A 113 19.27 6.94 8.69
N GLU A 114 19.17 7.22 7.42
CA GLU A 114 19.23 8.57 6.86
C GLU A 114 18.45 8.61 5.55
N ALA A 115 18.15 9.80 5.06
CA ALA A 115 17.42 9.95 3.81
C ALA A 115 18.12 9.21 2.67
N GLY A 116 17.38 8.42 1.91
CA GLY A 116 17.88 7.63 0.79
C GLY A 116 18.20 6.18 1.12
N VAL A 117 18.17 5.78 2.38
CA VAL A 117 18.43 4.39 2.78
C VAL A 117 17.20 3.52 2.47
N LEU A 118 17.45 2.36 1.85
CA LEU A 118 16.41 1.35 1.66
C LEU A 118 16.04 0.76 3.01
N ALA A 119 14.76 0.72 3.32
CA ALA A 119 14.28 0.19 4.60
C ALA A 119 12.99 -0.59 4.42
N VAL A 120 12.72 -1.48 5.37
CA VAL A 120 11.47 -2.23 5.43
C VAL A 120 10.74 -1.81 6.69
N ALA A 121 9.54 -1.28 6.53
CA ALA A 121 8.64 -1.05 7.66
C ALA A 121 7.86 -2.32 7.91
N ALA A 122 7.94 -2.87 9.10
CA ALA A 122 7.22 -4.08 9.48
C ALA A 122 6.29 -3.77 10.64
N VAL A 123 5.05 -4.22 10.55
CA VAL A 123 4.03 -3.99 11.57
C VAL A 123 3.42 -5.33 11.96
N LYS A 124 3.46 -5.67 13.23
CA LYS A 124 2.77 -6.88 13.71
C LYS A 124 1.27 -6.76 13.50
N SER A 125 0.63 -7.86 13.14
CA SER A 125 -0.82 -7.91 12.91
C SER A 125 -1.63 -7.37 14.09
N THR A 126 -1.14 -7.59 15.30
CA THR A 126 -1.77 -7.12 16.54
C THR A 126 -1.76 -5.61 16.70
N ASN A 127 -0.92 -4.90 15.95
CA ASN A 127 -0.80 -3.44 16.02
C ASN A 127 -1.52 -2.72 14.86
N VAL A 128 -2.14 -3.48 13.97
CA VAL A 128 -2.86 -2.89 12.84
C VAL A 128 -4.30 -2.59 13.25
N VAL A 129 -4.70 -1.34 13.12
CA VAL A 129 -6.06 -0.87 13.39
C VAL A 129 -6.80 -0.78 12.06
N VAL A 130 -8.02 -1.29 12.02
CA VAL A 130 -8.86 -1.25 10.82
C VAL A 130 -9.98 -0.24 11.02
N GLU A 131 -10.13 0.63 10.06
CA GLU A 131 -11.20 1.62 10.02
C GLU A 131 -12.04 1.38 8.77
N VAL A 132 -13.32 1.55 8.87
CA VAL A 132 -14.24 1.47 7.73
C VAL A 132 -14.80 2.87 7.50
N PRO A 133 -14.55 3.45 6.32
CA PRO A 133 -15.07 4.79 6.04
C PRO A 133 -16.60 4.77 5.96
N ALA A 134 -17.21 5.89 6.30
CA ALA A 134 -18.65 6.07 6.12
C ALA A 134 -18.97 6.02 4.63
N HIS A 135 -20.08 5.37 4.29
CA HIS A 135 -20.57 5.40 2.91
C HIS A 135 -21.02 6.82 2.55
N PRO A 136 -20.62 7.34 1.40
CA PRO A 136 -21.13 8.61 0.92
C PRO A 136 -22.61 8.56 0.57
#